data_74c08fe15597835b785b9ca54daa6ec4
#
_entry.id   74c08fe15597835b785b9ca54daa6ec4
#
_cell.length_a   1.000
_cell.length_b   1.000
_cell.length_c   1.000
_cell.angle_alpha   90.00
_cell.angle_beta   90.00
_cell.angle_gamma   90.00
#
_symmetry.space_group_name_H-M   'P 1'
#
loop_
_entity.id
_entity.type
_entity.pdbx_description
1 polymer ?
#
loop_
_entity_poly.entity_id
_entity_poly.type
_entity_poly.pdbx_seq_one_letter_code
_entity_poly.pdbx_strand_id
1 'polypeptide(L)'
;EDDYADDPVGNFEQLWKIIDERYCFLEEKGIDWDAVHDKYGKLVKPGISDDDLFDILSQMLYELKDGHVNLSSSSRISYYDAWYQGYPWNYREDILYNYYLGSASSGYRTSAGLKYKIFDNNIGYIRYESFSAGVGDGNLDHVLDYLKLCNGLIIDVRDNGGGNLTNSTRIAARFTNEKTLTGYIQHKTGPGHNDFSEMEPIYLEPSNSIRWQKKVVLLTNRRCYSATNDFVNAMHSLNNDNEEQRIFQVGDQTGGGSGLPFSSELPNGWSVRFSASPHFNKYKKPLENGIEPDVYVNMDKILEEGIEHGDAESQKKDALIERAFEILSE
;
A
#
# COMPACT_ATOMS: atom_id res chain seq x y z
N GLU A 1 -23.68 -8.16 -24.17
CA GLU A 1 -23.82 -7.90 -22.71
C GLU A 1 -25.13 -8.52 -22.30
N ASP A 2 -25.08 -9.45 -21.32
CA ASP A 2 -26.30 -9.98 -20.73
C ASP A 2 -26.91 -8.89 -19.85
N ASP A 3 -28.06 -8.36 -20.25
CA ASP A 3 -28.78 -7.39 -19.46
C ASP A 3 -29.52 -8.11 -18.31
N TYR A 4 -28.95 -8.07 -17.13
CA TYR A 4 -29.59 -8.57 -15.93
C TYR A 4 -30.71 -7.61 -15.47
N ALA A 5 -31.78 -8.17 -14.92
CA ALA A 5 -32.89 -7.39 -14.42
C ALA A 5 -32.48 -6.54 -13.19
N ASP A 6 -33.09 -5.38 -13.03
CA ASP A 6 -32.99 -4.58 -11.81
C ASP A 6 -33.92 -5.16 -10.73
N ASP A 7 -33.51 -6.31 -10.22
CA ASP A 7 -34.10 -6.98 -9.06
C ASP A 7 -32.97 -7.62 -8.21
N PRO A 8 -33.25 -8.08 -6.99
CA PRO A 8 -32.20 -8.64 -6.14
C PRO A 8 -31.38 -9.74 -6.77
N VAL A 9 -32.02 -10.66 -7.50
CA VAL A 9 -31.35 -11.79 -8.17
C VAL A 9 -30.49 -11.30 -9.34
N GLY A 10 -31.00 -10.38 -10.16
CA GLY A 10 -30.26 -9.81 -11.30
C GLY A 10 -29.02 -9.04 -10.84
N ASN A 11 -29.13 -8.25 -9.77
CA ASN A 11 -28.00 -7.53 -9.21
C ASN A 11 -26.94 -8.49 -8.62
N PHE A 12 -27.35 -9.56 -7.98
CA PHE A 12 -26.43 -10.61 -7.47
C PHE A 12 -25.71 -11.29 -8.63
N GLU A 13 -26.41 -11.74 -9.66
CA GLU A 13 -25.83 -12.43 -10.81
C GLU A 13 -24.86 -11.51 -11.58
N GLN A 14 -25.20 -10.26 -11.78
CA GLN A 14 -24.32 -9.29 -12.43
C GLN A 14 -23.05 -9.07 -11.61
N LEU A 15 -23.15 -8.89 -10.29
CA LEU A 15 -21.97 -8.73 -9.43
C LEU A 15 -21.07 -9.96 -9.47
N TRP A 16 -21.66 -11.15 -9.34
CA TRP A 16 -20.91 -12.40 -9.40
C TRP A 16 -20.15 -12.52 -10.73
N LYS A 17 -20.80 -12.23 -11.84
CA LYS A 17 -20.22 -12.29 -13.19
C LYS A 17 -19.10 -11.27 -13.41
N ILE A 18 -19.26 -10.04 -12.94
CA ILE A 18 -18.21 -9.01 -12.99
C ILE A 18 -16.94 -9.53 -12.32
N ILE A 19 -17.04 -10.08 -11.13
CA ILE A 19 -15.89 -10.62 -10.40
C ILE A 19 -15.34 -11.87 -11.09
N ASP A 20 -16.20 -12.78 -11.52
CA ASP A 20 -15.79 -14.01 -12.23
C ASP A 20 -14.92 -13.72 -13.46
N GLU A 21 -15.35 -12.78 -14.29
CA GLU A 21 -14.71 -12.49 -15.57
C GLU A 21 -13.60 -11.43 -15.49
N ARG A 22 -13.62 -10.56 -14.49
CA ARG A 22 -12.79 -9.34 -14.50
C ARG A 22 -11.88 -9.18 -13.30
N TYR A 23 -12.16 -9.80 -12.16
CA TYR A 23 -11.28 -9.77 -10.99
C TYR A 23 -10.01 -10.58 -11.27
N CYS A 24 -8.84 -10.01 -10.98
CA CYS A 24 -7.59 -10.57 -11.44
C CYS A 24 -6.91 -11.59 -10.49
N PHE A 25 -7.43 -11.81 -9.29
CA PHE A 25 -6.75 -12.61 -8.27
C PHE A 25 -7.49 -13.89 -7.84
N LEU A 26 -8.50 -14.35 -8.59
CA LEU A 26 -9.23 -15.57 -8.19
C LEU A 26 -8.30 -16.79 -8.11
N GLU A 27 -7.49 -17.03 -9.14
CA GLU A 27 -6.55 -18.15 -9.18
C GLU A 27 -5.41 -17.98 -8.17
N GLU A 28 -4.80 -16.79 -8.10
CA GLU A 28 -3.69 -16.53 -7.19
C GLU A 28 -4.08 -16.72 -5.72
N LYS A 29 -5.29 -16.31 -5.35
CA LYS A 29 -5.81 -16.47 -4.00
C LYS A 29 -6.47 -17.83 -3.75
N GLY A 30 -6.58 -18.68 -4.78
CA GLY A 30 -7.19 -20.00 -4.68
C GLY A 30 -8.68 -19.95 -4.30
N ILE A 31 -9.42 -18.97 -4.84
CA ILE A 31 -10.82 -18.75 -4.50
C ILE A 31 -11.71 -19.53 -5.47
N ASP A 32 -12.50 -20.46 -4.94
CA ASP A 32 -13.57 -21.14 -5.66
C ASP A 32 -14.80 -20.20 -5.74
N TRP A 33 -14.86 -19.43 -6.82
CA TRP A 33 -15.89 -18.40 -7.00
C TRP A 33 -17.27 -19.01 -7.31
N ASP A 34 -17.32 -20.21 -7.91
CA ASP A 34 -18.57 -20.96 -8.09
C ASP A 34 -19.16 -21.38 -6.73
N ALA A 35 -18.34 -21.88 -5.83
CA ALA A 35 -18.77 -22.20 -4.46
C ALA A 35 -19.29 -20.96 -3.71
N VAL A 36 -18.71 -19.81 -3.96
CA VAL A 36 -19.19 -18.52 -3.40
C VAL A 36 -20.57 -18.16 -3.98
N HIS A 37 -20.79 -18.36 -5.30
CA HIS A 37 -22.12 -18.21 -5.91
C HIS A 37 -23.16 -19.07 -5.20
N ASP A 38 -22.89 -20.35 -5.03
CA ASP A 38 -23.79 -21.30 -4.37
C ASP A 38 -24.09 -20.92 -2.92
N LYS A 39 -23.09 -20.43 -2.21
CA LYS A 39 -23.23 -20.03 -0.81
C LYS A 39 -24.16 -18.83 -0.66
N TYR A 40 -23.93 -17.76 -1.41
CA TYR A 40 -24.64 -16.50 -1.26
C TYR A 40 -25.91 -16.42 -2.08
N GLY A 41 -25.99 -17.08 -3.23
CA GLY A 41 -27.20 -17.12 -4.04
C GLY A 41 -28.41 -17.67 -3.34
N LYS A 42 -28.22 -18.59 -2.39
CA LYS A 42 -29.30 -19.14 -1.54
C LYS A 42 -29.94 -18.08 -0.63
N LEU A 43 -29.21 -17.02 -0.32
CA LEU A 43 -29.65 -15.93 0.58
C LEU A 43 -30.42 -14.85 -0.17
N VAL A 44 -30.20 -14.71 -1.47
CA VAL A 44 -30.84 -13.69 -2.29
C VAL A 44 -32.20 -14.19 -2.73
N LYS A 45 -33.26 -13.61 -2.17
CA LYS A 45 -34.66 -13.94 -2.47
C LYS A 45 -35.34 -12.78 -3.18
N PRO A 46 -36.28 -13.05 -4.10
CA PRO A 46 -37.13 -12.00 -4.64
C PRO A 46 -37.81 -11.20 -3.52
N GLY A 47 -37.77 -9.86 -3.62
CA GLY A 47 -38.43 -8.99 -2.66
C GLY A 47 -37.67 -8.73 -1.36
N ILE A 48 -36.42 -9.16 -1.21
CA ILE A 48 -35.59 -8.69 -0.09
C ILE A 48 -35.34 -7.18 -0.18
N SER A 49 -35.08 -6.55 0.96
CA SER A 49 -34.78 -5.12 1.01
C SER A 49 -33.42 -4.80 0.38
N ASP A 50 -33.24 -3.54 -0.05
CA ASP A 50 -31.93 -3.06 -0.55
C ASP A 50 -30.85 -3.18 0.52
N ASP A 51 -31.18 -2.93 1.78
CA ASP A 51 -30.23 -3.07 2.88
C ASP A 51 -29.78 -4.52 3.07
N ASP A 52 -30.70 -5.49 3.05
CA ASP A 52 -30.36 -6.91 3.16
C ASP A 52 -29.56 -7.38 1.93
N LEU A 53 -29.92 -6.90 0.73
CA LEU A 53 -29.16 -7.20 -0.49
C LEU A 53 -27.73 -6.66 -0.38
N PHE A 54 -27.58 -5.38 0.05
CA PHE A 54 -26.24 -4.78 0.22
C PHE A 54 -25.40 -5.59 1.20
N ASP A 55 -25.95 -6.05 2.30
CA ASP A 55 -25.24 -6.86 3.29
C ASP A 55 -24.80 -8.21 2.72
N ILE A 56 -25.67 -8.90 1.97
CA ILE A 56 -25.34 -10.18 1.34
C ILE A 56 -24.23 -9.98 0.31
N LEU A 57 -24.35 -9.00 -0.58
CA LEU A 57 -23.35 -8.72 -1.60
C LEU A 57 -22.00 -8.28 -1.00
N SER A 58 -22.03 -7.50 0.06
CA SER A 58 -20.82 -7.10 0.79
C SER A 58 -20.10 -8.30 1.42
N GLN A 59 -20.85 -9.22 2.03
CA GLN A 59 -20.28 -10.46 2.58
C GLN A 59 -19.69 -11.36 1.50
N MET A 60 -20.34 -11.44 0.34
CA MET A 60 -19.82 -12.19 -0.82
C MET A 60 -18.48 -11.61 -1.27
N LEU A 61 -18.38 -10.29 -1.42
CA LEU A 61 -17.15 -9.63 -1.81
C LEU A 61 -16.04 -9.75 -0.76
N TYR A 62 -16.39 -9.86 0.51
CA TYR A 62 -15.44 -10.04 1.61
C TYR A 62 -14.65 -11.34 1.50
N GLU A 63 -15.20 -12.38 0.84
CA GLU A 63 -14.49 -13.63 0.56
C GLU A 63 -13.22 -13.44 -0.28
N LEU A 64 -13.15 -12.36 -1.07
CA LEU A 64 -11.97 -12.02 -1.88
C LEU A 64 -10.78 -11.50 -1.06
N LYS A 65 -11.01 -11.06 0.18
CA LYS A 65 -9.98 -10.52 1.08
C LYS A 65 -9.12 -9.45 0.39
N ASP A 66 -9.77 -8.49 -0.23
CA ASP A 66 -9.13 -7.46 -1.04
C ASP A 66 -9.68 -6.07 -0.69
N GLY A 67 -8.81 -5.20 -0.20
CA GLY A 67 -9.15 -3.82 0.16
C GLY A 67 -9.55 -2.94 -1.03
N HIS A 68 -9.22 -3.35 -2.25
CA HIS A 68 -9.64 -2.69 -3.48
C HIS A 68 -10.99 -3.17 -4.02
N VAL A 69 -11.64 -4.11 -3.35
CA VAL A 69 -12.99 -4.57 -3.71
C VAL A 69 -14.01 -3.89 -2.80
N ASN A 70 -14.81 -3.01 -3.40
CA ASN A 70 -15.77 -2.20 -2.67
C ASN A 70 -17.11 -2.19 -3.43
N LEU A 71 -18.21 -2.42 -2.74
CA LEU A 71 -19.55 -2.15 -3.22
C LEU A 71 -19.99 -0.80 -2.67
N SER A 72 -20.52 0.08 -3.52
CA SER A 72 -20.97 1.41 -3.14
C SER A 72 -22.43 1.64 -3.57
N SER A 73 -23.23 2.10 -2.64
CA SER A 73 -24.58 2.66 -2.88
C SER A 73 -24.57 4.17 -2.62
N SER A 74 -25.72 4.81 -2.69
CA SER A 74 -25.85 6.25 -2.36
C SER A 74 -25.50 6.59 -0.90
N SER A 75 -25.55 5.62 0.01
CA SER A 75 -25.40 5.84 1.46
C SER A 75 -24.42 4.90 2.15
N ARG A 76 -23.92 3.86 1.46
CA ARG A 76 -23.08 2.81 2.05
C ARG A 76 -21.92 2.45 1.12
N ILE A 77 -20.81 2.06 1.73
CA ILE A 77 -19.68 1.47 1.03
C ILE A 77 -19.16 0.29 1.84
N SER A 78 -18.82 -0.82 1.17
CA SER A 78 -18.21 -1.99 1.78
C SER A 78 -16.70 -1.93 1.72
N TYR A 79 -16.02 -2.44 2.74
CA TYR A 79 -14.56 -2.55 2.80
C TYR A 79 -14.14 -3.90 3.34
N TYR A 80 -13.03 -4.43 2.83
CA TYR A 80 -12.23 -5.40 3.53
C TYR A 80 -11.01 -4.67 4.11
N ASP A 81 -10.90 -4.61 5.41
CA ASP A 81 -9.84 -3.90 6.14
C ASP A 81 -9.00 -4.83 7.04
N ALA A 82 -9.20 -6.13 6.90
CA ALA A 82 -8.58 -7.12 7.79
C ALA A 82 -7.13 -7.48 7.41
N TRP A 83 -6.56 -6.95 6.32
CA TRP A 83 -5.18 -7.30 5.91
C TRP A 83 -4.13 -6.89 6.93
N TYR A 84 -4.42 -5.93 7.82
CA TYR A 84 -3.52 -5.47 8.88
C TYR A 84 -3.89 -6.00 10.27
N GLN A 85 -5.06 -6.63 10.42
CA GLN A 85 -5.53 -7.13 11.72
C GLN A 85 -4.69 -8.34 12.17
N GLY A 86 -4.37 -8.38 13.46
CA GLY A 86 -3.58 -9.46 14.05
C GLY A 86 -2.06 -9.35 13.84
N TYR A 87 -1.60 -8.25 13.27
CA TYR A 87 -0.18 -7.94 13.09
C TYR A 87 0.24 -6.75 13.95
N PRO A 88 1.54 -6.57 14.25
CA PRO A 88 2.01 -5.41 14.99
C PRO A 88 1.64 -4.12 14.26
N TRP A 89 1.22 -3.12 14.99
CA TRP A 89 0.98 -1.81 14.37
C TRP A 89 2.30 -1.14 13.97
N ASN A 90 3.34 -1.29 14.82
CA ASN A 90 4.66 -0.70 14.57
C ASN A 90 4.66 0.82 14.40
N TYR A 91 3.68 1.50 14.96
CA TYR A 91 3.56 2.94 14.89
C TYR A 91 2.89 3.50 16.14
N ARG A 92 3.50 4.51 16.72
CA ARG A 92 2.98 5.26 17.85
C ARG A 92 3.20 6.75 17.61
N GLU A 93 2.12 7.45 17.31
CA GLU A 93 2.15 8.88 17.02
C GLU A 93 2.68 9.69 18.20
N ASP A 94 2.28 9.35 19.42
CA ASP A 94 2.74 10.00 20.64
C ASP A 94 4.25 9.88 20.83
N ILE A 95 4.84 8.72 20.58
CA ILE A 95 6.29 8.52 20.66
C ILE A 95 6.99 9.30 19.55
N LEU A 96 6.51 9.21 18.33
CA LEU A 96 7.11 9.87 17.18
C LEU A 96 7.20 11.39 17.37
N TYR A 97 6.09 12.03 17.74
CA TYR A 97 6.06 13.49 17.90
C TYR A 97 6.69 13.98 19.20
N ASN A 98 6.50 13.29 20.32
CA ASN A 98 7.06 13.74 21.59
C ASN A 98 8.58 13.58 21.69
N TYR A 99 9.16 12.55 21.04
CA TYR A 99 10.58 12.22 21.24
C TYR A 99 11.46 12.32 20.00
N TYR A 100 10.89 12.47 18.80
CA TYR A 100 11.65 12.56 17.55
C TYR A 100 11.36 13.82 16.74
N LEU A 101 10.11 14.11 16.41
CA LEU A 101 9.77 15.19 15.50
C LEU A 101 9.58 16.54 16.22
N GLY A 102 8.98 16.55 17.40
CA GLY A 102 8.58 17.80 18.03
C GLY A 102 7.34 18.42 17.38
N SER A 103 7.22 19.74 17.47
CA SER A 103 6.10 20.51 16.90
C SER A 103 6.42 21.07 15.52
N ALA A 104 5.39 21.44 14.79
CA ALA A 104 5.50 22.12 13.50
C ALA A 104 6.19 23.49 13.55
N SER A 105 6.23 24.13 14.71
CA SER A 105 6.83 25.45 14.91
C SER A 105 8.32 25.40 15.25
N SER A 106 8.80 24.32 15.83
CA SER A 106 10.17 24.24 16.36
C SER A 106 10.86 22.88 16.16
N GLY A 107 10.13 21.88 15.70
CA GLY A 107 10.66 20.52 15.53
C GLY A 107 10.89 20.12 14.08
N TYR A 108 9.83 19.81 13.38
CA TYR A 108 9.88 19.40 11.96
C TYR A 108 9.42 20.52 11.03
N ARG A 109 9.74 20.37 9.76
CA ARG A 109 9.30 21.27 8.67
C ARG A 109 8.30 20.57 7.78
N THR A 110 7.55 21.34 7.01
CA THR A 110 6.58 20.83 6.04
C THR A 110 6.78 21.42 4.66
N SER A 111 6.58 20.60 3.62
CA SER A 111 6.51 21.03 2.24
C SER A 111 5.46 20.17 1.53
N ALA A 112 4.30 20.76 1.21
CA ALA A 112 3.11 20.01 0.76
C ALA A 112 2.79 18.86 1.75
N GLY A 113 2.61 17.63 1.25
CA GLY A 113 2.34 16.44 2.09
C GLY A 113 3.53 15.88 2.86
N LEU A 114 4.72 16.47 2.71
CA LEU A 114 5.95 15.97 3.33
C LEU A 114 6.22 16.69 4.65
N LYS A 115 6.47 15.91 5.72
CA LYS A 115 7.07 16.40 6.96
C LYS A 115 8.52 15.92 6.99
N TYR A 116 9.46 16.80 7.32
CA TYR A 116 10.87 16.46 7.25
C TYR A 116 11.69 17.14 8.34
N LYS A 117 12.80 16.49 8.70
CA LYS A 117 13.70 16.93 9.78
C LYS A 117 15.11 16.39 9.56
N ILE A 118 16.10 17.05 10.11
CA ILE A 118 17.44 16.53 10.33
C ILE A 118 17.59 16.20 11.81
N PHE A 119 17.89 14.93 12.13
CA PHE A 119 18.17 14.51 13.48
C PHE A 119 19.59 14.89 13.93
N ASP A 120 19.85 14.89 15.24
CA ASP A 120 21.15 15.29 15.81
C ASP A 120 22.32 14.42 15.34
N ASN A 121 22.06 13.18 14.94
CA ASN A 121 23.04 12.27 14.34
C ASN A 121 23.28 12.51 12.84
N ASN A 122 22.80 13.62 12.30
CA ASN A 122 22.89 13.99 10.89
C ASN A 122 22.21 12.99 9.93
N ILE A 123 21.12 12.38 10.35
CA ILE A 123 20.25 11.54 9.51
C ILE A 123 19.01 12.36 9.15
N GLY A 124 18.70 12.40 7.86
CA GLY A 124 17.48 13.02 7.33
C GLY A 124 16.27 12.11 7.53
N TYR A 125 15.13 12.75 7.72
CA TYR A 125 13.85 12.06 7.90
C TYR A 125 12.77 12.74 7.09
N ILE A 126 11.99 11.92 6.38
CA ILE A 126 10.78 12.34 5.65
C ILE A 126 9.63 11.44 6.10
N ARG A 127 8.54 12.06 6.57
CA ARG A 127 7.26 11.40 6.82
C ARG A 127 6.30 11.74 5.68
N TYR A 128 5.73 10.71 5.06
CA TYR A 128 4.68 10.86 4.05
C TYR A 128 3.49 9.98 4.41
N GLU A 129 2.40 10.61 4.83
CA GLU A 129 1.27 9.94 5.47
C GLU A 129 0.24 9.42 4.47
N SER A 130 0.20 9.96 3.26
CA SER A 130 -0.73 9.56 2.21
C SER A 130 -0.24 9.97 0.83
N PHE A 131 -0.28 9.05 -0.13
CA PHE A 131 -0.04 9.36 -1.54
C PHE A 131 -1.19 10.14 -2.20
N SER A 132 -2.30 10.34 -1.49
CA SER A 132 -3.34 11.30 -1.89
C SER A 132 -2.95 12.76 -1.64
N ALA A 133 -2.01 13.00 -0.74
CA ALA A 133 -1.45 14.34 -0.53
C ALA A 133 -0.53 14.70 -1.70
N GLY A 134 -0.86 15.76 -2.42
CA GLY A 134 -0.07 16.22 -3.55
C GLY A 134 1.36 16.60 -3.15
N VAL A 135 2.31 16.25 -3.99
CA VAL A 135 3.71 16.65 -3.88
C VAL A 135 4.25 17.01 -5.26
N GLY A 136 4.73 18.22 -5.42
CA GLY A 136 5.32 18.70 -6.67
C GLY A 136 6.84 18.58 -6.67
N ASP A 137 7.45 18.77 -7.85
CA ASP A 137 8.91 18.77 -7.99
C ASP A 137 9.57 19.85 -7.15
N GLY A 138 8.99 21.04 -7.08
CA GLY A 138 9.51 22.12 -6.22
C GLY A 138 9.49 21.77 -4.73
N ASN A 139 8.48 21.03 -4.27
CA ASN A 139 8.44 20.55 -2.89
C ASN A 139 9.56 19.56 -2.60
N LEU A 140 9.77 18.60 -3.51
CA LEU A 140 10.85 17.62 -3.39
C LEU A 140 12.23 18.24 -3.49
N ASP A 141 12.43 19.20 -4.41
CA ASP A 141 13.67 19.96 -4.52
C ASP A 141 14.01 20.66 -3.21
N HIS A 142 13.04 21.34 -2.62
CA HIS A 142 13.21 22.03 -1.35
C HIS A 142 13.60 21.08 -0.21
N VAL A 143 12.90 19.95 -0.10
CA VAL A 143 13.17 18.95 0.94
C VAL A 143 14.55 18.32 0.76
N LEU A 144 14.87 17.85 -0.45
CA LEU A 144 16.14 17.18 -0.72
C LEU A 144 17.34 18.14 -0.67
N ASP A 145 17.18 19.40 -1.05
CA ASP A 145 18.21 20.41 -0.86
C ASP A 145 18.50 20.64 0.63
N TYR A 146 17.46 20.71 1.45
CA TYR A 146 17.60 20.84 2.90
C TYR A 146 18.33 19.64 3.54
N LEU A 147 18.06 18.41 3.06
CA LEU A 147 18.60 17.16 3.60
C LEU A 147 19.93 16.74 2.96
N LYS A 148 20.41 17.41 1.94
CA LYS A 148 21.52 16.97 1.07
C LYS A 148 22.84 16.64 1.78
N LEU A 149 23.10 17.25 2.93
CA LEU A 149 24.32 17.02 3.72
C LEU A 149 24.16 15.93 4.79
N CYS A 150 22.98 15.34 4.92
CA CYS A 150 22.77 14.20 5.81
C CYS A 150 23.52 12.97 5.34
N ASN A 151 23.93 12.12 6.27
CA ASN A 151 24.67 10.88 5.96
C ASN A 151 23.77 9.79 5.36
N GLY A 152 22.50 9.79 5.71
CA GLY A 152 21.50 8.84 5.24
C GLY A 152 20.10 9.43 5.39
N LEU A 153 19.10 8.71 4.91
CA LEU A 153 17.72 9.17 4.87
C LEU A 153 16.76 8.08 5.35
N ILE A 154 15.84 8.45 6.23
CA ILE A 154 14.67 7.64 6.59
C ILE A 154 13.47 8.19 5.84
N ILE A 155 12.74 7.31 5.14
CA ILE A 155 11.42 7.62 4.57
C ILE A 155 10.39 6.80 5.32
N ASP A 156 9.57 7.46 6.11
CA ASP A 156 8.56 6.84 6.95
C ASP A 156 7.20 6.88 6.25
N VAL A 157 6.75 5.72 5.78
CA VAL A 157 5.46 5.53 5.12
C VAL A 157 4.51 4.64 5.93
N ARG A 158 4.79 4.43 7.22
CA ARG A 158 3.88 3.68 8.09
C ARG A 158 2.50 4.32 8.09
N ASP A 159 1.46 3.50 8.13
CA ASP A 159 0.05 3.90 8.05
C ASP A 159 -0.36 4.62 6.75
N ASN A 160 0.49 4.65 5.76
CA ASN A 160 0.16 5.22 4.45
C ASN A 160 -0.63 4.20 3.63
N GLY A 161 -1.94 4.41 3.52
CA GLY A 161 -2.87 3.53 2.79
C GLY A 161 -2.84 3.68 1.26
N GLY A 162 -1.94 4.50 0.72
CA GLY A 162 -1.81 4.71 -0.72
C GLY A 162 -2.38 6.02 -1.21
N GLY A 163 -2.84 6.03 -2.44
CA GLY A 163 -3.39 7.19 -3.13
C GLY A 163 -2.98 7.22 -4.60
N ASN A 164 -2.38 8.32 -5.03
CA ASN A 164 -2.04 8.55 -6.44
C ASN A 164 -0.67 7.96 -6.80
N LEU A 165 -0.64 7.04 -7.76
CA LEU A 165 0.59 6.46 -8.30
C LEU A 165 1.55 7.48 -8.92
N THR A 166 1.04 8.60 -9.43
CA THR A 166 1.89 9.69 -9.95
C THR A 166 2.79 10.28 -8.86
N ASN A 167 2.27 10.43 -7.64
CA ASN A 167 3.07 10.88 -6.50
C ASN A 167 4.11 9.84 -6.09
N SER A 168 3.74 8.56 -6.09
CA SER A 168 4.66 7.45 -5.84
C SER A 168 5.85 7.47 -6.82
N THR A 169 5.57 7.54 -8.11
CA THR A 169 6.59 7.59 -9.17
C THR A 169 7.46 8.85 -9.05
N ARG A 170 6.87 10.01 -8.79
CA ARG A 170 7.59 11.28 -8.66
C ARG A 170 8.60 11.25 -7.51
N ILE A 171 8.23 10.68 -6.37
CA ILE A 171 9.15 10.55 -5.24
C ILE A 171 10.25 9.52 -5.57
N ALA A 172 9.89 8.32 -6.03
CA ALA A 172 10.85 7.26 -6.34
C ALA A 172 11.88 7.69 -7.39
N ALA A 173 11.49 8.53 -8.37
CA ALA A 173 12.38 9.03 -9.43
C ALA A 173 13.56 9.87 -8.90
N ARG A 174 13.50 10.33 -7.65
CA ARG A 174 14.57 11.08 -6.98
C ARG A 174 15.71 10.17 -6.48
N PHE A 175 15.55 8.87 -6.52
CA PHE A 175 16.47 7.91 -5.92
C PHE A 175 17.21 7.03 -6.93
N THR A 176 17.04 7.30 -8.21
CA THR A 176 17.79 6.64 -9.30
C THR A 176 18.43 7.65 -10.23
N ASN A 177 19.59 7.29 -10.80
CA ASN A 177 20.30 8.06 -11.84
C ASN A 177 20.06 7.53 -13.24
N GLU A 178 19.38 6.39 -13.37
CA GLU A 178 19.17 5.73 -14.66
C GLU A 178 17.75 5.16 -14.75
N LYS A 179 17.30 4.94 -15.99
CA LYS A 179 16.05 4.22 -16.25
C LYS A 179 16.14 2.81 -15.68
N THR A 180 15.24 2.49 -14.76
CA THR A 180 15.26 1.24 -14.00
C THR A 180 13.98 0.46 -14.17
N LEU A 181 14.10 -0.85 -14.46
CA LEU A 181 12.96 -1.78 -14.42
C LEU A 181 12.51 -1.96 -12.97
N THR A 182 11.27 -1.60 -12.67
CA THR A 182 10.70 -1.74 -11.33
C THR A 182 9.78 -2.94 -11.17
N GLY A 183 9.19 -3.40 -12.26
CA GLY A 183 8.26 -4.52 -12.23
C GLY A 183 7.53 -4.71 -13.55
N TYR A 184 6.39 -5.39 -13.44
CA TYR A 184 5.54 -5.73 -14.57
C TYR A 184 4.07 -5.57 -14.21
N ILE A 185 3.25 -5.42 -15.26
CA ILE A 185 1.79 -5.41 -15.17
C ILE A 185 1.22 -6.36 -16.21
N GLN A 186 0.12 -7.02 -15.87
CA GLN A 186 -0.72 -7.74 -16.82
C GLN A 186 -2.11 -7.13 -16.87
N HIS A 187 -2.82 -7.37 -17.96
CA HIS A 187 -4.21 -6.98 -18.14
C HIS A 187 -5.05 -8.19 -18.52
N LYS A 188 -6.29 -8.22 -18.08
CA LYS A 188 -7.25 -9.22 -18.52
C LYS A 188 -7.51 -9.08 -20.02
N THR A 189 -7.47 -10.20 -20.74
CA THR A 189 -7.71 -10.29 -22.20
C THR A 189 -8.97 -11.05 -22.55
N GLY A 190 -9.62 -11.70 -21.58
CA GLY A 190 -10.83 -12.49 -21.77
C GLY A 190 -11.49 -12.83 -20.44
N PRO A 191 -12.61 -13.58 -20.47
CA PRO A 191 -13.40 -13.90 -19.27
C PRO A 191 -12.81 -15.03 -18.41
N GLY A 192 -11.90 -15.83 -18.94
CA GLY A 192 -11.26 -16.91 -18.17
C GLY A 192 -10.36 -16.37 -17.06
N HIS A 193 -10.27 -17.09 -15.94
CA HIS A 193 -9.52 -16.66 -14.77
C HIS A 193 -8.02 -16.44 -15.04
N ASN A 194 -7.46 -17.14 -16.04
CA ASN A 194 -6.06 -17.02 -16.46
C ASN A 194 -5.86 -16.29 -17.80
N ASP A 195 -6.90 -15.63 -18.30
CA ASP A 195 -6.83 -14.87 -19.54
C ASP A 195 -6.15 -13.52 -19.31
N PHE A 196 -4.82 -13.52 -19.39
CA PHE A 196 -4.00 -12.32 -19.19
C PHE A 196 -3.13 -12.02 -20.43
N SER A 197 -2.80 -10.75 -20.59
CA SER A 197 -1.76 -10.31 -21.51
C SER A 197 -0.39 -10.86 -21.12
N GLU A 198 0.58 -10.74 -22.03
CA GLU A 198 1.99 -10.83 -21.65
C GLU A 198 2.31 -9.83 -20.53
N MET A 199 3.34 -10.12 -19.74
CA MET A 199 3.83 -9.19 -18.73
C MET A 199 4.49 -8.00 -19.40
N GLU A 200 3.90 -6.82 -19.19
CA GLU A 200 4.42 -5.55 -19.71
C GLU A 200 5.37 -4.93 -18.69
N PRO A 201 6.62 -4.59 -19.07
CA PRO A 201 7.58 -4.01 -18.15
C PRO A 201 7.18 -2.60 -17.73
N ILE A 202 7.41 -2.28 -16.45
CA ILE A 202 7.25 -0.95 -15.88
C ILE A 202 8.63 -0.39 -15.57
N TYR A 203 8.94 0.79 -16.11
CA TYR A 203 10.22 1.48 -15.90
C TYR A 203 10.02 2.76 -15.10
N LEU A 204 10.99 3.05 -14.23
CA LEU A 204 11.12 4.30 -13.53
C LEU A 204 12.19 5.15 -14.22
N GLU A 205 11.80 6.32 -14.71
CA GLU A 205 12.73 7.29 -15.28
C GLU A 205 13.31 8.18 -14.15
N PRO A 206 14.61 8.50 -14.18
CA PRO A 206 15.18 9.40 -13.18
C PRO A 206 14.62 10.81 -13.32
N SER A 207 14.44 11.51 -12.20
CA SER A 207 14.13 12.93 -12.20
C SER A 207 15.29 13.75 -12.77
N ASN A 208 14.97 14.83 -13.48
CA ASN A 208 15.96 15.80 -13.94
C ASN A 208 16.38 16.82 -12.86
N SER A 209 15.73 16.78 -11.71
CA SER A 209 16.00 17.66 -10.58
C SER A 209 16.90 16.97 -9.53
N ILE A 210 16.98 17.52 -8.32
CA ILE A 210 17.83 16.98 -7.25
C ILE A 210 17.49 15.53 -6.97
N ARG A 211 18.50 14.68 -6.92
CA ARG A 211 18.42 13.25 -6.63
C ARG A 211 19.23 12.89 -5.38
N TRP A 212 18.84 11.80 -4.75
CA TRP A 212 19.50 11.25 -3.56
C TRP A 212 20.07 9.88 -3.88
N GLN A 213 21.36 9.68 -3.62
CA GLN A 213 22.09 8.44 -3.95
C GLN A 213 22.73 7.74 -2.74
N LYS A 214 22.61 8.31 -1.55
CA LYS A 214 23.09 7.71 -0.30
C LYS A 214 22.08 6.65 0.20
N LYS A 215 22.44 5.93 1.27
CA LYS A 215 21.56 4.93 1.90
C LYS A 215 20.21 5.53 2.30
N VAL A 216 19.17 4.73 2.11
CA VAL A 216 17.78 5.03 2.49
C VAL A 216 17.20 3.86 3.27
N VAL A 217 16.51 4.15 4.37
CA VAL A 217 15.70 3.19 5.10
C VAL A 217 14.24 3.56 5.00
N LEU A 218 13.43 2.66 4.47
CA LEU A 218 11.98 2.76 4.44
C LEU A 218 11.41 2.16 5.74
N LEU A 219 10.53 2.88 6.43
CA LEU A 219 9.79 2.33 7.57
C LEU A 219 8.41 1.92 7.11
N THR A 220 8.06 0.65 7.30
CA THR A 220 6.80 0.06 6.82
C THR A 220 6.07 -0.71 7.92
N ASN A 221 4.75 -0.78 7.77
CA ASN A 221 3.87 -1.66 8.53
C ASN A 221 2.78 -2.25 7.62
N ARG A 222 1.93 -3.12 8.18
CA ARG A 222 0.84 -3.78 7.42
C ARG A 222 -0.18 -2.81 6.83
N ARG A 223 -0.23 -1.57 7.28
CA ARG A 223 -1.13 -0.54 6.75
C ARG A 223 -0.57 0.21 5.54
N CYS A 224 0.69 -0.07 5.13
CA CYS A 224 1.24 0.39 3.86
C CYS A 224 0.55 -0.36 2.73
N TYR A 225 -0.30 0.33 1.95
CA TYR A 225 -1.20 -0.33 1.01
C TYR A 225 -1.28 0.41 -0.34
N SER A 226 -1.60 -0.30 -1.43
CA SER A 226 -1.87 0.30 -2.74
C SER A 226 -0.65 1.06 -3.30
N ALA A 227 -0.77 2.35 -3.62
CA ALA A 227 0.33 3.16 -4.14
C ALA A 227 1.57 3.16 -3.23
N THR A 228 1.40 2.97 -1.92
CA THR A 228 2.52 2.81 -0.99
C THR A 228 3.25 1.48 -1.21
N ASN A 229 2.52 0.41 -1.45
CA ASN A 229 3.10 -0.90 -1.80
C ASN A 229 3.91 -0.79 -3.09
N ASP A 230 3.37 -0.14 -4.12
CA ASP A 230 4.07 0.11 -5.38
C ASP A 230 5.30 1.00 -5.19
N PHE A 231 5.23 2.01 -4.32
CA PHE A 231 6.39 2.85 -3.96
C PHE A 231 7.50 2.04 -3.30
N VAL A 232 7.18 1.20 -2.33
CA VAL A 232 8.15 0.32 -1.66
C VAL A 232 8.79 -0.63 -2.67
N ASN A 233 8.00 -1.22 -3.57
CA ASN A 233 8.51 -2.05 -4.66
C ASN A 233 9.46 -1.27 -5.57
N ALA A 234 9.10 -0.08 -6.01
CA ALA A 234 9.95 0.75 -6.87
C ALA A 234 11.28 1.07 -6.18
N MET A 235 11.26 1.43 -4.92
CA MET A 235 12.47 1.70 -4.13
C MET A 235 13.36 0.45 -3.99
N HIS A 236 12.79 -0.71 -3.68
CA HIS A 236 13.54 -1.97 -3.64
C HIS A 236 14.20 -2.31 -4.98
N SER A 237 13.53 -2.04 -6.09
CA SER A 237 14.05 -2.31 -7.43
C SER A 237 15.33 -1.54 -7.76
N LEU A 238 15.61 -0.46 -7.03
CA LEU A 238 16.81 0.36 -7.18
C LEU A 238 18.06 -0.29 -6.61
N ASN A 239 17.93 -1.35 -5.81
CA ASN A 239 19.05 -2.17 -5.40
C ASN A 239 19.53 -3.02 -6.58
N ASN A 240 20.83 -2.99 -6.83
CA ASN A 240 21.47 -3.81 -7.84
C ASN A 240 22.10 -5.04 -7.17
N ASP A 241 21.82 -6.23 -7.67
CA ASP A 241 22.29 -7.49 -7.09
C ASP A 241 23.82 -7.61 -7.06
N ASN A 242 24.53 -6.79 -7.83
CA ASN A 242 26.00 -6.78 -7.93
C ASN A 242 26.67 -5.63 -7.13
N GLU A 243 25.88 -4.84 -6.41
CA GLU A 243 26.36 -3.69 -5.65
C GLU A 243 25.97 -3.80 -4.18
N GLU A 244 26.58 -2.98 -3.32
CA GLU A 244 26.16 -2.85 -1.93
C GLU A 244 24.72 -2.36 -1.86
N GLN A 245 23.91 -3.00 -1.01
CA GLN A 245 22.53 -2.61 -0.80
C GLN A 245 22.44 -1.16 -0.31
N ARG A 246 21.60 -0.38 -0.94
CA ARG A 246 21.42 1.04 -0.66
C ARG A 246 20.03 1.39 -0.07
N ILE A 247 19.02 0.66 -0.50
CA ILE A 247 17.64 0.82 -0.03
C ILE A 247 17.29 -0.33 0.90
N PHE A 248 16.90 -0.01 2.12
CA PHE A 248 16.51 -0.98 3.14
C PHE A 248 15.05 -0.75 3.53
N GLN A 249 14.36 -1.81 3.90
CA GLN A 249 13.02 -1.76 4.49
C GLN A 249 13.07 -2.34 5.90
N VAL A 250 12.59 -1.57 6.86
CA VAL A 250 12.56 -1.92 8.29
C VAL A 250 11.13 -1.88 8.80
N GLY A 251 10.75 -2.87 9.58
CA GLY A 251 9.46 -2.96 10.24
C GLY A 251 8.75 -4.26 9.97
N ASP A 252 7.57 -4.20 9.38
CA ASP A 252 6.80 -5.38 8.98
C ASP A 252 6.54 -5.37 7.47
N GLN A 253 6.08 -6.48 6.97
CA GLN A 253 5.57 -6.63 5.61
C GLN A 253 4.52 -5.53 5.33
N THR A 254 4.51 -5.02 4.12
CA THR A 254 3.45 -4.11 3.66
C THR A 254 2.12 -4.87 3.49
N GLY A 255 1.03 -4.12 3.36
CA GLY A 255 -0.30 -4.70 3.23
C GLY A 255 -0.67 -5.20 1.84
N GLY A 256 0.12 -4.89 0.82
CA GLY A 256 -0.18 -5.28 -0.56
C GLY A 256 -1.09 -4.30 -1.30
N GLY A 257 -2.06 -4.83 -2.06
CA GLY A 257 -3.02 -4.02 -2.81
C GLY A 257 -2.49 -3.48 -4.13
N SER A 258 -1.68 -4.25 -4.87
CA SER A 258 -1.11 -3.86 -6.16
C SER A 258 -1.83 -4.50 -7.36
N GLY A 259 -3.15 -4.37 -7.39
CA GLY A 259 -4.02 -4.91 -8.41
C GLY A 259 -4.81 -3.86 -9.18
N LEU A 260 -4.25 -2.74 -9.56
CA LEU A 260 -4.85 -1.60 -10.25
C LEU A 260 -6.38 -1.70 -10.42
N PRO A 261 -7.19 -0.99 -9.60
CA PRO A 261 -8.62 -1.22 -9.58
C PRO A 261 -9.36 -0.54 -10.73
N PHE A 262 -10.43 -1.21 -11.19
CA PHE A 262 -11.46 -0.65 -12.06
C PHE A 262 -12.81 -0.68 -11.38
N SER A 263 -13.79 -0.02 -12.00
CA SER A 263 -15.16 0.03 -11.50
C SER A 263 -16.16 -0.39 -12.58
N SER A 264 -17.28 -0.95 -12.15
CA SER A 264 -18.43 -1.29 -12.98
C SER A 264 -19.71 -1.00 -12.22
N GLU A 265 -20.86 -1.03 -12.89
CA GLU A 265 -22.16 -0.75 -12.31
C GLU A 265 -23.06 -1.99 -12.31
N LEU A 266 -23.93 -2.07 -11.31
CA LEU A 266 -25.03 -3.04 -11.22
C LEU A 266 -26.32 -2.44 -11.81
N PRO A 267 -27.31 -3.28 -12.17
CA PRO A 267 -28.59 -2.79 -12.72
C PRO A 267 -29.28 -1.75 -11.86
N ASN A 268 -29.18 -1.84 -10.52
CA ASN A 268 -29.76 -0.88 -9.57
C ASN A 268 -28.95 0.42 -9.41
N GLY A 269 -27.86 0.61 -10.18
CA GLY A 269 -27.00 1.79 -10.10
C GLY A 269 -25.95 1.76 -8.99
N TRP A 270 -25.84 0.69 -8.21
CA TRP A 270 -24.72 0.52 -7.31
C TRP A 270 -23.43 0.28 -8.10
N SER A 271 -22.32 0.77 -7.60
CA SER A 271 -21.03 0.55 -8.24
C SER A 271 -20.19 -0.48 -7.49
N VAL A 272 -19.43 -1.27 -8.23
CA VAL A 272 -18.42 -2.16 -7.68
C VAL A 272 -17.05 -1.76 -8.20
N ARG A 273 -16.10 -1.63 -7.27
CA ARG A 273 -14.68 -1.45 -7.55
C ARG A 273 -13.98 -2.78 -7.28
N PHE A 274 -13.02 -3.16 -8.12
CA PHE A 274 -12.32 -4.44 -8.00
C PHE A 274 -10.92 -4.35 -8.61
N SER A 275 -9.99 -5.18 -8.11
CA SER A 275 -8.65 -5.31 -8.68
C SER A 275 -8.73 -5.98 -10.05
N ALA A 276 -8.17 -5.33 -11.07
CA ALA A 276 -8.30 -5.75 -12.48
C ALA A 276 -6.97 -6.09 -13.17
N SER A 277 -5.86 -5.45 -12.76
CA SER A 277 -4.56 -5.61 -13.41
C SER A 277 -3.48 -5.88 -12.36
N PRO A 278 -2.96 -7.12 -12.25
CA PRO A 278 -1.98 -7.48 -11.25
C PRO A 278 -0.62 -6.88 -11.56
N HIS A 279 0.05 -6.38 -10.51
CA HIS A 279 1.43 -5.91 -10.55
C HIS A 279 2.39 -6.96 -10.00
N PHE A 280 3.59 -6.99 -10.57
CA PHE A 280 4.67 -7.90 -10.19
C PHE A 280 5.96 -7.11 -9.96
N ASN A 281 6.86 -7.63 -9.13
CA ASN A 281 8.19 -7.04 -8.98
C ASN A 281 9.08 -7.34 -10.21
N LYS A 282 10.31 -6.82 -10.22
CA LYS A 282 11.27 -7.03 -11.33
C LYS A 282 11.64 -8.50 -11.56
N TYR A 283 11.38 -9.38 -10.58
CA TYR A 283 11.58 -10.83 -10.68
C TYR A 283 10.30 -11.58 -11.06
N LYS A 284 9.25 -10.87 -11.48
CA LYS A 284 7.94 -11.41 -11.87
C LYS A 284 7.19 -12.10 -10.73
N LYS A 285 7.44 -11.70 -9.49
CA LYS A 285 6.69 -12.18 -8.32
C LYS A 285 5.54 -11.22 -8.01
N PRO A 286 4.34 -11.76 -7.66
CA PRO A 286 3.19 -10.93 -7.33
C PRO A 286 3.44 -10.00 -6.15
N LEU A 287 2.86 -8.80 -6.21
CA LEU A 287 2.93 -7.78 -5.15
C LEU A 287 1.69 -7.71 -4.28
N GLU A 288 0.63 -8.44 -4.64
CA GLU A 288 -0.69 -8.35 -3.98
C GLU A 288 -0.63 -8.66 -2.48
N ASN A 289 0.20 -9.59 -2.07
CA ASN A 289 0.29 -10.02 -0.67
C ASN A 289 1.27 -9.19 0.18
N GLY A 290 1.81 -8.12 -0.38
CA GLY A 290 2.76 -7.26 0.31
C GLY A 290 4.22 -7.59 0.05
N ILE A 291 5.09 -6.78 0.64
CA ILE A 291 6.54 -6.83 0.48
C ILE A 291 7.19 -7.05 1.84
N GLU A 292 7.95 -8.12 1.97
CA GLU A 292 8.67 -8.47 3.20
C GLU A 292 9.77 -7.43 3.50
N PRO A 293 9.98 -7.06 4.78
CA PRO A 293 11.07 -6.18 5.16
C PRO A 293 12.42 -6.89 5.09
N ASP A 294 13.49 -6.11 4.87
CA ASP A 294 14.86 -6.59 5.02
C ASP A 294 15.18 -6.88 6.50
N VAL A 295 14.65 -6.04 7.39
CA VAL A 295 14.81 -6.18 8.84
C VAL A 295 13.44 -6.11 9.50
N TYR A 296 12.99 -7.24 10.03
CA TYR A 296 11.76 -7.30 10.80
C TYR A 296 11.95 -6.68 12.19
N VAL A 297 11.04 -5.81 12.57
CA VAL A 297 10.95 -5.22 13.92
C VAL A 297 9.52 -5.28 14.40
N ASN A 298 9.32 -5.74 15.64
CA ASN A 298 8.04 -5.71 16.33
C ASN A 298 8.11 -4.73 17.49
N MET A 299 7.81 -3.46 17.21
CA MET A 299 7.85 -2.40 18.21
C MET A 299 6.80 -2.59 19.31
N ASP A 300 5.61 -3.09 18.95
CA ASP A 300 4.51 -3.30 19.88
C ASP A 300 4.95 -4.26 21.01
N LYS A 301 5.60 -5.37 20.64
CA LYS A 301 6.14 -6.35 21.59
C LYS A 301 7.25 -5.74 22.46
N ILE A 302 8.15 -4.96 21.87
CA ILE A 302 9.22 -4.28 22.62
C ILE A 302 8.64 -3.33 23.67
N LEU A 303 7.59 -2.59 23.31
CA LEU A 303 6.91 -1.67 24.24
C LEU A 303 6.17 -2.42 25.35
N GLU A 304 5.50 -3.53 25.04
CA GLU A 304 4.84 -4.39 26.03
C GLU A 304 5.84 -4.95 27.05
N GLU A 305 6.93 -5.55 26.57
CA GLU A 305 8.01 -6.06 27.42
C GLU A 305 8.64 -4.98 28.29
N GLY A 306 8.80 -3.76 27.75
CA GLY A 306 9.29 -2.61 28.51
C GLY A 306 8.36 -2.22 29.65
N ILE A 307 7.05 -2.26 29.45
CA ILE A 307 6.05 -2.02 30.50
C ILE A 307 6.16 -3.11 31.59
N GLU A 308 6.22 -4.37 31.21
CA GLU A 308 6.31 -5.51 32.12
C GLU A 308 7.56 -5.44 33.02
N HIS A 309 8.68 -4.98 32.48
CA HIS A 309 9.94 -4.84 33.20
C HIS A 309 10.16 -3.48 33.87
N GLY A 310 9.18 -2.55 33.78
CA GLY A 310 9.29 -1.21 34.34
C GLY A 310 10.36 -0.33 33.66
N ASP A 311 10.68 -0.60 32.41
CA ASP A 311 11.64 0.16 31.61
C ASP A 311 10.96 1.38 30.98
N ALA A 312 11.01 2.51 31.70
CA ALA A 312 10.43 3.77 31.26
C ALA A 312 11.11 4.34 30.00
N GLU A 313 12.39 4.05 29.78
CA GLU A 313 13.13 4.58 28.62
C GLU A 313 12.71 3.89 27.32
N SER A 314 12.37 2.60 27.36
CA SER A 314 11.85 1.90 26.19
C SER A 314 10.56 2.53 25.67
N GLN A 315 9.74 3.12 26.54
CA GLN A 315 8.45 3.75 26.18
C GLN A 315 8.62 5.09 25.45
N LYS A 316 9.83 5.59 25.33
CA LYS A 316 10.18 6.84 24.64
C LYS A 316 10.85 6.59 23.29
N LYS A 317 11.02 5.33 22.90
CA LYS A 317 11.75 4.95 21.70
C LYS A 317 10.83 4.34 20.64
N ASP A 318 11.05 4.76 19.41
CA ASP A 318 10.51 4.14 18.21
C ASP A 318 11.54 3.13 17.68
N ALA A 319 11.26 1.84 17.91
CA ALA A 319 12.23 0.78 17.61
C ALA A 319 12.59 0.70 16.11
N LEU A 320 11.69 1.11 15.20
CA LEU A 320 11.97 1.14 13.77
C LEU A 320 12.95 2.28 13.45
N ILE A 321 12.74 3.46 14.00
CA ILE A 321 13.65 4.60 13.82
C ILE A 321 15.03 4.28 14.42
N GLU A 322 15.09 3.70 15.62
CA GLU A 322 16.37 3.31 16.24
C GLU A 322 17.13 2.28 15.39
N ARG A 323 16.43 1.30 14.82
CA ARG A 323 17.06 0.33 13.91
C ARG A 323 17.54 0.98 12.61
N ALA A 324 16.79 1.94 12.08
CA ALA A 324 17.20 2.72 10.92
C ALA A 324 18.47 3.53 11.20
N PHE A 325 18.59 4.12 12.37
CA PHE A 325 19.82 4.82 12.77
C PHE A 325 21.04 3.90 12.78
N GLU A 326 20.91 2.67 13.29
CA GLU A 326 21.97 1.69 13.25
C GLU A 326 22.43 1.39 11.82
N ILE A 327 21.49 1.06 10.91
CA ILE A 327 21.77 0.77 9.51
C ILE A 327 22.45 1.94 8.80
N LEU A 328 21.99 3.16 9.05
CA LEU A 328 22.51 4.37 8.39
C LEU A 328 23.84 4.87 8.99
N SER A 329 24.28 4.29 10.09
CA SER A 329 25.57 4.61 10.77
C SER A 329 26.68 3.62 10.41
N GLU A 330 26.38 2.53 9.71
CA GLU A 330 27.32 1.57 9.15
C GLU A 330 27.91 2.08 7.83
#